data_d2c14d2d5168e9d81c0453a4bd824edd
#
_entry.id   d2c14d2d5168e9d81c0453a4bd824edd
#
_cell.length_a   1.000
_cell.length_b   1.000
_cell.length_c   1.000
_cell.angle_alpha   90.00
_cell.angle_beta   90.00
_cell.angle_gamma   90.00
#
_symmetry.space_group_name_H-M   'P 1'
#
loop_
_entity.id
_entity.type
_entity.pdbx_description
1 polymer ?
#
loop_
_entity_poly.entity_id
_entity_poly.type
_entity_poly.pdbx_seq_one_letter_code
_entity_poly.pdbx_strand_id
1 'polypeptide(L)'
;DLTVKKGDILLTKENADTTIGDQGYTLEIGDSITIKSTTYQGIFFGTRSVLQALVASGDALTINKGEARDYAKYEYRKFMLDVARKYMPMWYLKDFVKYASWYKFTDIQVHLNDTSYNGHSRFRLESDIPGLTATDGYYTKGEYRDFQYYAEDYGIRIVSEFDTPAHSAVFIDNNSELGFDGTHLDIRLNSDKKETVYKFIADLYEEYMGGENPVFVT
;
A
#
# COMPACT_ATOMS: atom_id res chain seq x y z
N ASP A 1 20.95 -30.27 -4.34
CA ASP A 1 21.86 -29.41 -3.54
C ASP A 1 22.28 -28.22 -4.39
N LEU A 2 21.90 -27.01 -3.99
CA LEU A 2 22.36 -25.76 -4.60
C LEU A 2 23.80 -25.49 -4.12
N THR A 3 24.78 -25.70 -4.98
CA THR A 3 26.16 -25.30 -4.67
C THR A 3 26.33 -23.82 -4.94
N VAL A 4 26.47 -23.03 -3.88
CA VAL A 4 26.68 -21.57 -3.96
C VAL A 4 28.11 -21.31 -4.43
N LYS A 5 28.27 -20.52 -5.48
CA LYS A 5 29.56 -20.14 -6.08
C LYS A 5 29.93 -18.72 -5.70
N LYS A 6 31.18 -18.36 -5.92
CA LYS A 6 31.65 -16.97 -5.78
C LYS A 6 30.85 -16.04 -6.69
N GLY A 7 30.32 -14.97 -6.12
CA GLY A 7 29.48 -13.97 -6.79
C GLY A 7 27.99 -14.27 -6.77
N ASP A 8 27.56 -15.43 -6.31
CA ASP A 8 26.14 -15.76 -6.18
C ASP A 8 25.49 -15.01 -5.02
N ILE A 9 24.18 -14.81 -5.13
CA ILE A 9 23.33 -14.34 -4.04
C ILE A 9 22.35 -15.46 -3.71
N LEU A 10 22.48 -16.05 -2.53
CA LEU A 10 21.58 -17.09 -2.00
C LEU A 10 20.50 -16.44 -1.17
N LEU A 11 19.23 -16.69 -1.51
CA LEU A 11 18.06 -16.33 -0.74
C LEU A 11 17.48 -17.62 -0.17
N THR A 12 17.41 -17.76 1.16
CA THR A 12 16.98 -19.02 1.77
C THR A 12 16.20 -18.82 3.07
N LYS A 13 15.32 -19.76 3.35
CA LYS A 13 14.62 -19.90 4.63
C LYS A 13 15.26 -20.94 5.53
N GLU A 14 16.23 -21.69 5.02
CA GLU A 14 16.89 -22.76 5.76
C GLU A 14 17.80 -22.19 6.86
N ASN A 15 17.69 -22.76 8.06
CA ASN A 15 18.48 -22.34 9.23
C ASN A 15 18.38 -20.84 9.53
N ALA A 16 17.20 -20.24 9.27
CA ALA A 16 16.93 -18.85 9.58
C ALA A 16 16.80 -18.62 11.09
N ASP A 17 17.18 -17.44 11.56
CA ASP A 17 16.99 -17.02 12.95
C ASP A 17 15.51 -16.77 13.23
N THR A 18 14.88 -17.65 14.04
CA THR A 18 13.45 -17.55 14.40
C THR A 18 13.18 -16.50 15.49
N THR A 19 14.20 -15.87 16.04
CA THR A 19 14.06 -14.94 17.17
C THR A 19 13.92 -13.48 16.75
N ILE A 20 14.04 -13.19 15.45
CA ILE A 20 14.01 -11.83 14.89
C ILE A 20 12.69 -11.46 14.20
N GLY A 21 11.67 -12.32 14.36
CA GLY A 21 10.34 -12.10 13.78
C GLY A 21 10.29 -12.23 12.26
N ASP A 22 9.10 -12.09 11.72
CA ASP A 22 8.82 -12.37 10.31
C ASP A 22 9.48 -11.39 9.32
N GLN A 23 9.81 -10.19 9.78
CA GLN A 23 10.47 -9.17 8.97
C GLN A 23 11.99 -9.13 9.17
N GLY A 24 12.49 -9.97 10.09
CA GLY A 24 13.92 -10.07 10.37
C GLY A 24 14.67 -10.92 9.36
N TYR A 25 15.96 -10.66 9.22
CA TYR A 25 16.87 -11.44 8.38
C TYR A 25 18.29 -11.38 8.89
N THR A 26 19.08 -12.36 8.50
CA THR A 26 20.53 -12.33 8.62
C THR A 26 21.15 -12.20 7.23
N LEU A 27 22.28 -11.50 7.17
CA LEU A 27 23.04 -11.24 5.97
C LEU A 27 24.48 -11.67 6.19
N GLU A 28 24.98 -12.58 5.37
CA GLU A 28 26.36 -13.02 5.37
C GLU A 28 26.99 -12.61 4.04
N ILE A 29 28.05 -11.78 4.08
CA ILE A 29 28.76 -11.28 2.90
C ILE A 29 30.18 -11.81 2.91
N GLY A 30 30.44 -12.74 2.03
CA GLY A 30 31.74 -13.38 1.81
C GLY A 30 32.19 -13.27 0.36
N ASP A 31 32.56 -14.40 -0.23
CA ASP A 31 32.75 -14.52 -1.67
C ASP A 31 31.41 -14.66 -2.42
N SER A 32 30.36 -14.97 -1.70
CA SER A 32 28.94 -14.91 -2.08
C SER A 32 28.16 -14.12 -1.02
N ILE A 33 26.90 -13.79 -1.32
CA ILE A 33 25.98 -13.16 -0.37
C ILE A 33 24.91 -14.16 -0.01
N THR A 34 24.65 -14.36 1.30
CA THR A 34 23.53 -15.17 1.75
C THR A 34 22.59 -14.34 2.60
N ILE A 35 21.31 -14.33 2.23
CA ILE A 35 20.21 -13.69 2.97
C ILE A 35 19.31 -14.79 3.52
N LYS A 36 19.15 -14.84 4.84
CA LYS A 36 18.31 -15.84 5.52
C LYS A 36 17.19 -15.16 6.29
N SER A 37 15.97 -15.65 6.14
CA SER A 37 14.82 -15.23 6.94
C SER A 37 13.80 -16.35 7.01
N THR A 38 12.92 -16.32 8.01
CA THR A 38 11.79 -17.25 8.14
C THR A 38 10.70 -16.99 7.09
N THR A 39 10.64 -15.77 6.53
CA THR A 39 9.62 -15.34 5.58
C THR A 39 10.21 -14.76 4.27
N TYR A 40 9.40 -14.70 3.24
CA TYR A 40 9.77 -14.00 2.01
C TYR A 40 9.90 -12.49 2.22
N GLN A 41 9.10 -11.88 3.11
CA GLN A 41 9.20 -10.46 3.42
C GLN A 41 10.54 -10.11 4.07
N GLY A 42 11.01 -10.91 5.02
CA GLY A 42 12.33 -10.71 5.62
C GLY A 42 13.47 -10.89 4.61
N ILE A 43 13.39 -11.89 3.74
CA ILE A 43 14.34 -12.06 2.63
C ILE A 43 14.34 -10.81 1.74
N PHE A 44 13.16 -10.32 1.38
CA PHE A 44 13.01 -9.11 0.56
C PHE A 44 13.66 -7.89 1.22
N PHE A 45 13.45 -7.67 2.51
CA PHE A 45 14.09 -6.58 3.24
C PHE A 45 15.63 -6.73 3.29
N GLY A 46 16.12 -7.95 3.37
CA GLY A 46 17.55 -8.24 3.24
C GLY A 46 18.11 -7.79 1.88
N THR A 47 17.36 -8.02 0.79
CA THR A 47 17.78 -7.52 -0.55
C THR A 47 17.85 -6.00 -0.61
N ARG A 48 16.96 -5.28 0.12
CA ARG A 48 17.01 -3.81 0.20
C ARG A 48 18.29 -3.33 0.87
N SER A 49 18.74 -4.01 1.94
CA SER A 49 20.00 -3.68 2.60
C SER A 49 21.21 -3.92 1.72
N VAL A 50 21.23 -4.99 0.93
CA VAL A 50 22.32 -5.23 -0.05
C VAL A 50 22.33 -4.11 -1.09
N LEU A 51 21.19 -3.73 -1.64
CA LEU A 51 21.09 -2.62 -2.61
C LEU A 51 21.53 -1.28 -2.01
N GLN A 52 21.14 -0.99 -0.77
CA GLN A 52 21.55 0.23 -0.06
C GLN A 52 23.07 0.26 0.14
N ALA A 53 23.68 -0.87 0.51
CA ALA A 53 25.14 -0.98 0.67
C ALA A 53 25.87 -0.77 -0.67
N LEU A 54 25.35 -1.32 -1.78
CA LEU A 54 25.90 -1.12 -3.12
C LEU A 54 25.83 0.35 -3.54
N VAL A 55 24.68 1.01 -3.33
CA VAL A 55 24.52 2.44 -3.65
C VAL A 55 25.44 3.30 -2.80
N ALA A 56 25.60 2.98 -1.51
CA ALA A 56 26.47 3.71 -0.60
C ALA A 56 27.96 3.57 -0.99
N SER A 57 28.36 2.52 -1.72
CA SER A 57 29.73 2.34 -2.21
C SER A 57 30.07 3.21 -3.45
N GLY A 58 29.08 3.92 -4.00
CA GLY A 58 29.26 4.75 -5.19
C GLY A 58 29.73 3.95 -6.40
N ASP A 59 30.65 4.52 -7.17
CA ASP A 59 31.16 3.91 -8.40
C ASP A 59 31.92 2.60 -8.17
N ALA A 60 32.32 2.31 -6.94
CA ALA A 60 33.07 1.08 -6.62
C ALA A 60 32.22 -0.17 -6.74
N LEU A 61 30.88 -0.06 -6.54
CA LEU A 61 29.93 -1.18 -6.56
C LEU A 61 30.40 -2.39 -5.74
N THR A 62 30.99 -2.13 -4.58
CA THR A 62 31.57 -3.14 -3.68
C THR A 62 30.91 -3.12 -2.33
N ILE A 63 30.79 -4.28 -1.69
CA ILE A 63 30.30 -4.41 -0.33
C ILE A 63 31.41 -5.07 0.51
N ASN A 64 31.69 -4.52 1.67
CA ASN A 64 32.63 -5.11 2.62
C ASN A 64 32.12 -6.47 3.10
N LYS A 65 33.04 -7.44 3.22
CA LYS A 65 32.74 -8.74 3.84
C LYS A 65 32.34 -8.56 5.30
N GLY A 66 31.37 -9.32 5.75
CA GLY A 66 30.90 -9.25 7.12
C GLY A 66 29.53 -9.90 7.29
N GLU A 67 28.97 -9.74 8.46
CA GLU A 67 27.68 -10.28 8.84
C GLU A 67 26.80 -9.17 9.40
N ALA A 68 25.50 -9.25 9.15
CA ALA A 68 24.50 -8.39 9.74
C ALA A 68 23.29 -9.20 10.21
N ARG A 69 22.68 -8.75 11.27
CA ARG A 69 21.44 -9.26 11.84
C ARG A 69 20.50 -8.07 12.01
N ASP A 70 19.40 -8.04 11.28
CA ASP A 70 18.47 -6.92 11.27
C ASP A 70 17.03 -7.39 11.49
N TYR A 71 16.25 -6.57 12.16
CA TYR A 71 14.85 -6.85 12.44
C TYR A 71 14.06 -5.58 12.66
N ALA A 72 12.77 -5.63 12.38
CA ALA A 72 11.88 -4.50 12.57
C ALA A 72 11.56 -4.28 14.04
N LYS A 73 11.81 -3.07 14.56
CA LYS A 73 11.35 -2.68 15.89
C LYS A 73 9.84 -2.46 15.94
N TYR A 74 9.26 -2.00 14.82
CA TYR A 74 7.83 -1.79 14.65
C TYR A 74 7.36 -2.64 13.48
N GLU A 75 6.33 -3.44 13.70
CA GLU A 75 5.78 -4.36 12.70
C GLU A 75 5.16 -3.59 11.52
N TYR A 76 4.41 -2.53 11.82
CA TYR A 76 3.75 -1.69 10.82
C TYR A 76 4.52 -0.40 10.62
N ARG A 77 4.97 -0.18 9.38
CA ARG A 77 5.62 1.06 8.94
C ARG A 77 4.82 1.59 7.74
N LYS A 78 3.74 2.30 8.08
CA LYS A 78 2.72 2.76 7.14
C LYS A 78 2.93 4.22 6.78
N PHE A 79 2.67 4.56 5.54
CA PHE A 79 2.51 5.92 5.06
C PHE A 79 1.12 6.11 4.46
N MET A 80 0.45 7.23 4.75
CA MET A 80 -0.81 7.59 4.12
C MET A 80 -0.56 8.58 2.98
N LEU A 81 -1.13 8.30 1.80
CA LEU A 81 -1.05 9.13 0.61
C LEU A 81 -2.45 9.64 0.26
N ASP A 82 -2.63 10.95 0.31
CA ASP A 82 -3.87 11.61 -0.06
C ASP A 82 -3.92 11.85 -1.57
N VAL A 83 -4.67 11.03 -2.27
CA VAL A 83 -4.95 11.18 -3.71
C VAL A 83 -6.30 11.83 -3.97
N ALA A 84 -7.15 11.93 -2.93
CA ALA A 84 -8.49 12.50 -3.04
C ALA A 84 -8.44 13.99 -3.30
N ARG A 85 -7.71 14.75 -2.50
CA ARG A 85 -7.61 16.20 -2.63
C ARG A 85 -6.86 16.62 -3.87
N LYS A 86 -5.88 15.80 -4.31
CA LYS A 86 -5.14 16.04 -5.54
C LYS A 86 -4.88 14.72 -6.26
N TYR A 87 -5.35 14.60 -7.49
CA TYR A 87 -5.07 13.45 -8.32
C TYR A 87 -3.56 13.28 -8.54
N MET A 88 -3.08 12.07 -8.31
CA MET A 88 -1.72 11.66 -8.60
C MET A 88 -1.77 10.57 -9.67
N PRO A 89 -1.08 10.73 -10.80
CA PRO A 89 -1.13 9.74 -11.86
C PRO A 89 -0.51 8.40 -11.41
N MET A 90 -0.95 7.30 -11.99
CA MET A 90 -0.53 5.94 -11.59
C MET A 90 0.99 5.74 -11.60
N TRP A 91 1.72 6.36 -12.54
CA TRP A 91 3.20 6.28 -12.55
C TRP A 91 3.82 6.86 -11.28
N TYR A 92 3.25 7.92 -10.71
CA TYR A 92 3.72 8.52 -9.46
C TYR A 92 3.50 7.58 -8.27
N LEU A 93 2.32 6.93 -8.20
CA LEU A 93 2.04 5.93 -7.16
C LEU A 93 3.02 4.75 -7.23
N LYS A 94 3.32 4.26 -8.44
CA LYS A 94 4.29 3.19 -8.66
C LYS A 94 5.71 3.60 -8.27
N ASP A 95 6.12 4.83 -8.54
CA ASP A 95 7.41 5.34 -8.08
C ASP A 95 7.44 5.49 -6.55
N PHE A 96 6.34 5.96 -5.96
CA PHE A 96 6.23 6.05 -4.50
C PHE A 96 6.36 4.68 -3.82
N VAL A 97 5.79 3.61 -4.39
CA VAL A 97 5.98 2.23 -3.93
C VAL A 97 7.45 1.83 -3.92
N LYS A 98 8.21 2.16 -4.97
CA LYS A 98 9.66 1.86 -5.02
C LYS A 98 10.42 2.56 -3.88
N TYR A 99 10.13 3.84 -3.65
CA TYR A 99 10.74 4.60 -2.54
C TYR A 99 10.34 4.03 -1.18
N ALA A 100 9.06 3.72 -0.96
CA ALA A 100 8.61 3.10 0.28
C ALA A 100 9.29 1.74 0.52
N SER A 101 9.40 0.93 -0.52
CA SER A 101 10.13 -0.35 -0.49
C SER A 101 11.60 -0.18 -0.14
N TRP A 102 12.26 0.83 -0.71
CA TRP A 102 13.66 1.15 -0.39
C TRP A 102 13.88 1.36 1.11
N TYR A 103 12.94 2.06 1.77
CA TYR A 103 12.97 2.32 3.20
C TYR A 103 12.30 1.23 4.06
N LYS A 104 11.97 0.08 3.45
CA LYS A 104 11.35 -1.08 4.13
C LYS A 104 10.02 -0.72 4.81
N PHE A 105 9.22 0.16 4.23
CA PHE A 105 7.83 0.32 4.62
C PHE A 105 7.06 -0.97 4.36
N THR A 106 5.99 -1.20 5.11
CA THR A 106 5.13 -2.38 4.97
C THR A 106 3.84 -2.07 4.23
N ASP A 107 3.33 -0.85 4.39
CA ASP A 107 2.01 -0.47 3.92
C ASP A 107 2.01 0.95 3.35
N ILE A 108 1.20 1.16 2.32
CA ILE A 108 0.77 2.48 1.85
C ILE A 108 -0.75 2.53 1.95
N GLN A 109 -1.27 3.43 2.80
CA GLN A 109 -2.69 3.73 2.88
C GLN A 109 -3.02 4.78 1.83
N VAL A 110 -3.99 4.49 0.97
CA VAL A 110 -4.42 5.40 -0.10
C VAL A 110 -5.78 5.98 0.28
N HIS A 111 -5.79 7.28 0.56
CA HIS A 111 -6.98 8.04 0.91
C HIS A 111 -7.72 8.45 -0.36
N LEU A 112 -8.86 7.80 -0.64
CA LEU A 112 -9.51 7.80 -1.94
C LEU A 112 -10.66 8.78 -2.08
N ASN A 113 -11.22 9.26 -0.97
CA ASN A 113 -12.33 10.20 -0.97
C ASN A 113 -12.13 11.36 0.00
N ASP A 114 -12.48 12.56 -0.43
CA ASP A 114 -12.47 13.77 0.40
C ASP A 114 -13.10 14.95 -0.33
N THR A 115 -13.16 16.09 0.36
CA THR A 115 -13.44 17.40 -0.21
C THR A 115 -12.12 18.11 -0.53
N SER A 116 -11.94 18.57 -1.77
CA SER A 116 -10.76 19.33 -2.15
C SER A 116 -10.79 20.75 -1.55
N TYR A 117 -9.60 21.39 -1.45
CA TYR A 117 -9.47 22.77 -0.93
C TYR A 117 -10.26 23.83 -1.71
N ASN A 118 -10.61 23.56 -2.97
CA ASN A 118 -11.46 24.44 -3.78
C ASN A 118 -12.95 24.10 -3.69
N GLY A 119 -13.36 23.30 -2.70
CA GLY A 119 -14.74 22.94 -2.41
C GLY A 119 -15.34 21.85 -3.31
N HIS A 120 -14.54 21.21 -4.16
CA HIS A 120 -15.02 20.10 -4.98
C HIS A 120 -14.78 18.77 -4.29
N SER A 121 -15.81 17.95 -4.26
CA SER A 121 -15.73 16.57 -3.74
C SER A 121 -15.08 15.65 -4.75
N ARG A 122 -14.32 14.67 -4.27
CA ARG A 122 -13.55 13.74 -5.11
C ARG A 122 -13.61 12.32 -4.59
N PHE A 123 -13.90 11.41 -5.51
CA PHE A 123 -13.75 9.98 -5.32
C PHE A 123 -12.86 9.42 -6.43
N ARG A 124 -11.74 8.84 -6.07
CA ARG A 124 -10.64 8.55 -7.01
C ARG A 124 -10.68 7.17 -7.65
N LEU A 125 -11.66 6.35 -7.35
CA LEU A 125 -11.86 5.08 -8.06
C LEU A 125 -13.00 5.20 -9.08
N GLU A 126 -12.88 4.44 -10.17
CA GLU A 126 -14.01 4.16 -11.04
C GLU A 126 -15.12 3.48 -10.24
N SER A 127 -16.35 3.99 -10.33
CA SER A 127 -17.53 3.48 -9.63
C SER A 127 -18.70 3.30 -10.58
N ASP A 128 -19.48 2.25 -10.34
CA ASP A 128 -20.76 1.99 -11.02
C ASP A 128 -21.88 2.89 -10.48
N ILE A 129 -21.65 3.58 -9.35
CA ILE A 129 -22.59 4.57 -8.81
C ILE A 129 -22.53 5.82 -9.69
N PRO A 130 -23.66 6.19 -10.37
CA PRO A 130 -23.65 7.31 -11.31
C PRO A 130 -23.22 8.62 -10.66
N GLY A 131 -22.24 9.30 -11.27
CA GLY A 131 -21.76 10.61 -10.82
C GLY A 131 -20.79 10.58 -9.64
N LEU A 132 -20.44 9.43 -9.09
CA LEU A 132 -19.51 9.32 -7.96
C LEU A 132 -18.05 9.48 -8.40
N THR A 133 -17.66 8.87 -9.51
CA THR A 133 -16.28 8.94 -10.04
C THR A 133 -15.85 10.38 -10.34
N ALA A 134 -14.67 10.77 -9.89
CA ALA A 134 -14.09 12.07 -10.14
C ALA A 134 -13.85 12.33 -11.65
N THR A 135 -14.09 13.55 -12.11
CA THR A 135 -13.94 13.95 -13.53
C THR A 135 -12.59 14.56 -13.87
N ASP A 136 -11.80 14.92 -12.84
CA ASP A 136 -10.49 15.56 -12.97
C ASP A 136 -9.31 14.58 -12.83
N GLY A 137 -9.60 13.28 -12.77
CA GLY A 137 -8.66 12.18 -12.68
C GLY A 137 -9.10 11.12 -11.67
N TYR A 138 -9.02 9.89 -12.05
CA TYR A 138 -9.38 8.72 -11.25
C TYR A 138 -8.57 7.51 -11.70
N TYR A 139 -8.64 6.43 -10.95
CA TYR A 139 -8.07 5.13 -11.30
C TYR A 139 -9.18 4.19 -11.73
N THR A 140 -9.02 3.53 -12.87
CA THR A 140 -9.94 2.46 -13.27
C THR A 140 -9.83 1.30 -12.28
N LYS A 141 -10.89 0.48 -12.17
CA LYS A 141 -10.90 -0.73 -11.34
C LYS A 141 -9.72 -1.65 -11.68
N GLY A 142 -9.43 -1.81 -12.99
CA GLY A 142 -8.31 -2.60 -13.47
C GLY A 142 -6.96 -2.03 -13.09
N GLU A 143 -6.71 -0.74 -13.35
CA GLU A 143 -5.44 -0.07 -13.00
C GLU A 143 -5.15 -0.14 -11.51
N TYR A 144 -6.17 0.02 -10.66
CA TYR A 144 -5.99 -0.01 -9.22
C TYR A 144 -5.69 -1.41 -8.70
N ARG A 145 -6.32 -2.45 -9.28
CA ARG A 145 -5.98 -3.85 -8.99
C ARG A 145 -4.53 -4.17 -9.38
N ASP A 146 -4.14 -3.81 -10.59
CA ASP A 146 -2.77 -4.02 -11.08
C ASP A 146 -1.73 -3.26 -10.24
N PHE A 147 -2.11 -2.11 -9.70
CA PHE A 147 -1.27 -1.33 -8.80
C PHE A 147 -1.04 -2.05 -7.46
N GLN A 148 -2.05 -2.73 -6.92
CA GLN A 148 -1.91 -3.50 -5.69
C GLN A 148 -0.95 -4.68 -5.90
N TYR A 149 -1.10 -5.46 -6.97
CA TYR A 149 -0.16 -6.53 -7.31
C TYR A 149 1.26 -5.99 -7.55
N TYR A 150 1.38 -4.87 -8.25
CA TYR A 150 2.67 -4.20 -8.41
C TYR A 150 3.32 -3.84 -7.07
N ALA A 151 2.54 -3.35 -6.12
CA ALA A 151 3.06 -3.00 -4.79
C ALA A 151 3.49 -4.26 -4.00
N GLU A 152 2.76 -5.36 -4.11
CA GLU A 152 3.13 -6.65 -3.51
C GLU A 152 4.50 -7.15 -4.00
N ASP A 153 4.81 -7.01 -5.29
CA ASP A 153 6.12 -7.34 -5.86
C ASP A 153 7.27 -6.53 -5.20
N TYR A 154 6.95 -5.39 -4.61
CA TYR A 154 7.88 -4.55 -3.85
C TYR A 154 7.78 -4.73 -2.32
N GLY A 155 7.05 -5.75 -1.86
CA GLY A 155 6.85 -6.04 -0.44
C GLY A 155 6.00 -5.00 0.28
N ILE A 156 5.16 -4.24 -0.45
CA ILE A 156 4.29 -3.20 0.07
C ILE A 156 2.83 -3.63 -0.10
N ARG A 157 2.05 -3.57 0.97
CA ARG A 157 0.61 -3.75 0.92
C ARG A 157 -0.09 -2.39 0.71
N ILE A 158 -1.02 -2.33 -0.22
CA ILE A 158 -1.90 -1.18 -0.40
C ILE A 158 -3.13 -1.33 0.50
N VAL A 159 -3.36 -0.34 1.36
CA VAL A 159 -4.54 -0.24 2.21
C VAL A 159 -5.45 0.82 1.61
N SER A 160 -6.51 0.39 0.94
CA SER A 160 -7.51 1.29 0.35
C SER A 160 -8.38 1.88 1.45
N GLU A 161 -8.54 3.19 1.46
CA GLU A 161 -9.33 3.89 2.47
C GLU A 161 -10.55 4.57 1.84
N PHE A 162 -11.73 4.20 2.35
CA PHE A 162 -12.95 4.97 2.21
C PHE A 162 -13.22 5.65 3.55
N ASP A 163 -12.91 6.94 3.62
CA ASP A 163 -13.02 7.69 4.87
C ASP A 163 -14.47 8.05 5.15
N THR A 164 -14.96 7.57 6.29
CA THR A 164 -16.30 7.83 6.83
C THR A 164 -16.25 7.79 8.36
N PRO A 165 -17.10 8.52 9.07
CA PRO A 165 -18.18 9.41 8.61
C PRO A 165 -17.69 10.79 8.17
N ALA A 166 -16.48 11.21 8.58
CA ALA A 166 -15.87 12.45 8.15
C ALA A 166 -15.31 12.33 6.72
N HIS A 167 -14.90 13.45 6.13
CA HIS A 167 -14.33 13.50 4.78
C HIS A 167 -15.22 12.89 3.69
N SER A 168 -16.53 12.88 3.92
CA SER A 168 -17.53 12.15 3.12
C SER A 168 -18.33 13.05 2.16
N ALA A 169 -17.89 14.28 1.94
CA ALA A 169 -18.64 15.24 1.13
C ALA A 169 -18.98 14.69 -0.25
N VAL A 170 -18.10 13.93 -0.90
CA VAL A 170 -18.37 13.36 -2.22
C VAL A 170 -19.56 12.40 -2.21
N PHE A 171 -19.72 11.63 -1.15
CA PHE A 171 -20.84 10.71 -0.99
C PHE A 171 -22.14 11.46 -0.75
N ILE A 172 -22.09 12.55 0.03
CA ILE A 172 -23.25 13.39 0.36
C ILE A 172 -23.68 14.25 -0.84
N ASP A 173 -22.73 14.77 -1.61
CA ASP A 173 -23.00 15.48 -2.85
C ASP A 173 -23.68 14.57 -3.89
N ASN A 174 -23.32 13.29 -3.90
CA ASN A 174 -23.96 12.27 -4.75
C ASN A 174 -25.35 11.86 -4.22
N ASN A 175 -25.48 11.72 -2.91
CA ASN A 175 -26.73 11.39 -2.24
C ASN A 175 -26.91 12.20 -0.94
N SER A 176 -27.65 13.30 -1.01
CA SER A 176 -27.87 14.23 0.11
C SER A 176 -28.55 13.61 1.35
N GLU A 177 -29.19 12.45 1.19
CA GLU A 177 -29.79 11.75 2.33
C GLU A 177 -28.76 11.16 3.30
N LEU A 178 -27.50 11.06 2.87
CA LEU A 178 -26.41 10.56 3.71
C LEU A 178 -25.91 11.61 4.73
N GLY A 179 -26.09 12.90 4.45
CA GLY A 179 -25.56 14.00 5.25
C GLY A 179 -26.47 14.47 6.38
N PHE A 180 -25.92 15.28 7.29
CA PHE A 180 -26.69 16.04 8.27
C PHE A 180 -27.38 17.25 7.63
N ASP A 181 -28.48 17.71 8.22
CA ASP A 181 -29.13 18.94 7.79
C ASP A 181 -28.16 20.13 7.97
N GLY A 182 -27.95 20.86 6.88
CA GLY A 182 -27.06 22.04 6.87
C GLY A 182 -25.56 21.76 6.78
N THR A 183 -25.13 20.51 6.66
CA THR A 183 -23.73 20.14 6.39
C THR A 183 -23.64 19.06 5.30
N HIS A 184 -22.61 19.14 4.48
CA HIS A 184 -22.30 18.17 3.44
C HIS A 184 -20.92 17.51 3.65
N LEU A 185 -20.37 17.58 4.87
CA LEU A 185 -19.01 17.08 5.14
C LEU A 185 -19.01 15.68 5.73
N ASP A 186 -19.99 15.38 6.60
CA ASP A 186 -19.99 14.17 7.39
C ASP A 186 -21.27 13.35 7.22
N ILE A 187 -21.12 12.04 7.10
CA ILE A 187 -22.25 11.10 7.03
C ILE A 187 -22.96 11.01 8.40
N ARG A 188 -24.28 10.89 8.36
CA ARG A 188 -25.11 10.65 9.54
C ARG A 188 -24.91 9.23 10.08
N LEU A 189 -24.41 9.09 11.30
CA LEU A 189 -24.32 7.80 11.97
C LEU A 189 -25.51 7.51 12.92
N ASN A 190 -26.19 8.54 13.39
CA ASN A 190 -27.24 8.42 14.40
C ASN A 190 -28.49 9.16 13.95
N SER A 191 -29.31 8.55 13.11
CA SER A 191 -30.50 9.17 12.57
C SER A 191 -31.58 8.14 12.17
N ASP A 192 -32.74 8.64 11.82
CA ASP A 192 -33.86 7.95 11.17
C ASP A 192 -33.44 7.39 9.77
N LYS A 193 -32.36 7.88 9.21
CA LYS A 193 -31.80 7.48 7.89
C LYS A 193 -30.66 6.46 7.95
N LYS A 194 -30.42 5.87 9.09
CA LYS A 194 -29.32 4.91 9.27
C LYS A 194 -29.32 3.75 8.25
N GLU A 195 -30.50 3.27 7.87
CA GLU A 195 -30.64 2.19 6.91
C GLU A 195 -30.14 2.62 5.49
N THR A 196 -30.40 3.88 5.11
CA THR A 196 -29.89 4.45 3.85
C THR A 196 -28.37 4.51 3.88
N VAL A 197 -27.77 4.94 5.00
CA VAL A 197 -26.32 5.01 5.18
C VAL A 197 -25.70 3.62 5.14
N TYR A 198 -26.26 2.65 5.86
CA TYR A 198 -25.74 1.28 5.89
C TYR A 198 -25.81 0.62 4.53
N LYS A 199 -26.95 0.83 3.83
CA LYS A 199 -27.08 0.31 2.47
C LYS A 199 -26.04 0.90 1.53
N PHE A 200 -25.83 2.21 1.56
CA PHE A 200 -24.82 2.88 0.72
C PHE A 200 -23.41 2.34 0.98
N ILE A 201 -23.03 2.21 2.26
CA ILE A 201 -21.70 1.68 2.63
C ILE A 201 -21.59 0.22 2.18
N ALA A 202 -22.63 -0.60 2.37
CA ALA A 202 -22.62 -2.00 1.95
C ALA A 202 -22.51 -2.13 0.42
N ASP A 203 -23.27 -1.35 -0.33
CA ASP A 203 -23.22 -1.34 -1.81
C ASP A 203 -21.80 -0.93 -2.29
N LEU A 204 -21.19 0.08 -1.66
CA LEU A 204 -19.84 0.54 -1.98
C LEU A 204 -18.79 -0.57 -1.73
N TYR A 205 -18.86 -1.26 -0.59
CA TYR A 205 -17.98 -2.38 -0.31
C TYR A 205 -18.22 -3.56 -1.25
N GLU A 206 -19.48 -3.88 -1.56
CA GLU A 206 -19.81 -4.95 -2.51
C GLU A 206 -19.21 -4.68 -3.90
N GLU A 207 -19.26 -3.43 -4.34
CA GLU A 207 -18.69 -3.02 -5.63
C GLU A 207 -17.18 -3.34 -5.75
N TYR A 208 -16.40 -3.15 -4.68
CA TYR A 208 -14.94 -3.30 -4.74
C TYR A 208 -14.43 -4.61 -4.17
N MET A 209 -15.17 -5.27 -3.29
CA MET A 209 -14.76 -6.51 -2.62
C MET A 209 -15.57 -7.73 -3.07
N GLY A 210 -16.72 -7.50 -3.71
CA GLY A 210 -17.61 -8.57 -4.17
C GLY A 210 -17.22 -9.17 -5.52
N GLY A 211 -17.93 -10.26 -5.88
CA GLY A 211 -17.79 -10.91 -7.19
C GLY A 211 -16.55 -11.81 -7.33
N GLU A 212 -16.35 -12.35 -8.54
CA GLU A 212 -15.26 -13.28 -8.85
C GLU A 212 -13.90 -12.56 -9.05
N ASN A 213 -13.91 -11.26 -9.32
CA ASN A 213 -12.72 -10.44 -9.57
C ASN A 213 -12.78 -9.14 -8.76
N PRO A 214 -12.59 -9.20 -7.44
CA PRO A 214 -12.63 -8.01 -6.60
C PRO A 214 -11.57 -6.99 -7.02
N VAL A 215 -11.87 -5.71 -6.82
CA VAL A 215 -10.90 -4.64 -7.08
C VAL A 215 -9.85 -4.62 -6.01
N PHE A 216 -10.24 -4.82 -4.74
CA PHE A 216 -9.30 -4.86 -3.64
C PHE A 216 -8.72 -6.26 -3.46
N VAL A 217 -7.40 -6.34 -3.51
CA VAL A 217 -6.63 -7.56 -3.25
C VAL A 217 -6.37 -7.63 -1.75
N THR A 218 -6.66 -8.77 -1.13
CA THR A 218 -6.53 -9.01 0.32
C THR A 218 -5.28 -9.80 0.66
#